data_bf604dcb4d8625bc4b01d5d48c7393b2
#
_entry.id   bf604dcb4d8625bc4b01d5d48c7393b2
#
_cell.length_a   1.000
_cell.length_b   1.000
_cell.length_c   1.000
_cell.angle_alpha   90.00
_cell.angle_beta   90.00
_cell.angle_gamma   90.00
#
_symmetry.space_group_name_H-M   'P 1'
#
loop_
_entity.id
_entity.type
_entity.pdbx_description
1 polymer ?
#
loop_
_entity_poly.entity_id
_entity_poly.type
_entity_poly.pdbx_seq_one_letter_code
_entity_poly.pdbx_strand_id
1 'polypeptide(L)'
;SAIRDFLISKGVGSWRLFTIFPVGRAASDPAMLLSSDQFRQVMEFIKDTRQQGKIKASYGCEGFLGDYEAMVRDRFFSCNAGITVGSVLCDGSISACPSIRPDFHQGNIYQDDFMDVWTNRFDRYRQREWMRTGPCANCKVFRYCRGNGMHLRNEDGQLLMCHWRKLRNQPIDAVVTEPTGT
;
A
#
# COMPACT_ATOMS: atom_id res chain seq x y z
N SER A 1 -2.28 9.78 -22.55
CA SER A 1 -0.91 10.04 -22.00
C SER A 1 0.11 9.41 -22.94
N ALA A 2 1.20 10.11 -23.25
CA ALA A 2 2.24 9.63 -24.15
C ALA A 2 2.78 8.25 -23.73
N ILE A 3 2.96 7.99 -22.44
CA ILE A 3 3.41 6.68 -21.94
C ILE A 3 2.40 5.58 -22.28
N ARG A 4 1.12 5.80 -22.01
CA ARG A 4 0.07 4.83 -22.34
C ARG A 4 0.08 4.49 -23.82
N ASP A 5 0.09 5.51 -24.66
CA ASP A 5 -0.01 5.35 -26.11
C ASP A 5 1.24 4.65 -26.68
N PHE A 6 2.41 4.96 -26.11
CA PHE A 6 3.65 4.23 -26.40
C PHE A 6 3.57 2.76 -26.01
N LEU A 7 3.12 2.44 -24.79
CA LEU A 7 2.97 1.05 -24.35
C LEU A 7 2.00 0.24 -25.22
N ILE A 8 0.88 0.86 -25.60
CA ILE A 8 -0.09 0.26 -26.54
C ILE A 8 0.58 0.00 -27.90
N SER A 9 1.34 0.96 -28.45
CA SER A 9 2.03 0.80 -29.72
C SER A 9 3.08 -0.31 -29.72
N LYS A 10 3.58 -0.69 -28.54
CA LYS A 10 4.53 -1.81 -28.32
C LYS A 10 3.84 -3.13 -27.98
N GLY A 11 2.51 -3.19 -28.02
CA GLY A 11 1.76 -4.42 -27.72
C GLY A 11 1.80 -4.84 -26.25
N VAL A 12 2.08 -3.92 -25.33
CA VAL A 12 2.11 -4.22 -23.89
C VAL A 12 0.68 -4.49 -23.40
N GLY A 13 0.42 -5.71 -22.93
CA GLY A 13 -0.93 -6.12 -22.50
C GLY A 13 -1.34 -5.60 -21.12
N SER A 14 -0.38 -5.34 -20.22
CA SER A 14 -0.69 -4.86 -18.86
C SER A 14 0.33 -3.83 -18.38
N TRP A 15 -0.16 -2.86 -17.60
CA TRP A 15 0.64 -1.78 -17.03
C TRP A 15 0.23 -1.53 -15.58
N ARG A 16 1.18 -1.62 -14.66
CA ARG A 16 0.95 -1.33 -13.26
C ARG A 16 1.59 -0.01 -12.86
N LEU A 17 0.78 0.88 -12.29
CA LEU A 17 1.24 2.17 -11.78
C LEU A 17 1.45 2.08 -10.26
N PHE A 18 2.53 2.67 -9.80
CA PHE A 18 2.87 2.84 -8.39
C PHE A 18 3.04 4.31 -8.09
N THR A 19 2.81 4.70 -6.85
CA THR A 19 3.13 6.04 -6.36
C THR A 19 4.30 5.98 -5.38
N ILE A 20 4.99 7.09 -5.23
CA ILE A 20 6.04 7.22 -4.22
C ILE A 20 5.37 7.40 -2.85
N PHE A 21 5.89 6.75 -1.85
CA PHE A 21 5.45 6.87 -0.46
C PHE A 21 6.56 7.50 0.40
N PRO A 22 6.22 8.17 1.54
CA PRO A 22 7.13 9.01 2.30
C PRO A 22 8.13 8.20 3.15
N VAL A 23 9.04 7.47 2.46
CA VAL A 23 10.12 6.69 3.08
C VAL A 23 11.44 6.95 2.33
N GLY A 24 12.54 6.86 3.02
CA GLY A 24 13.85 7.14 2.46
C GLY A 24 13.96 8.59 1.96
N ARG A 25 14.48 8.80 0.77
CA ARG A 25 14.64 10.15 0.17
C ARG A 25 13.32 10.92 0.04
N ALA A 26 12.23 10.24 -0.22
CA ALA A 26 10.92 10.88 -0.33
C ALA A 26 10.35 11.36 1.02
N ALA A 27 10.89 10.91 2.14
CA ALA A 27 10.52 11.44 3.46
C ALA A 27 11.02 12.89 3.68
N SER A 28 12.15 13.24 3.07
CA SER A 28 12.77 14.56 3.19
C SER A 28 12.43 15.51 2.04
N ASP A 29 11.74 15.05 1.01
CA ASP A 29 11.35 15.86 -0.15
C ASP A 29 9.85 15.70 -0.47
N PRO A 30 8.99 16.56 0.09
CA PRO A 30 7.55 16.54 -0.16
C PRO A 30 7.17 16.72 -1.64
N ALA A 31 8.05 17.33 -2.47
CA ALA A 31 7.80 17.51 -3.89
C ALA A 31 7.75 16.18 -4.67
N MET A 32 8.35 15.13 -4.12
CA MET A 32 8.26 13.77 -4.67
C MET A 32 6.89 13.11 -4.45
N LEU A 33 6.06 13.65 -3.56
CA LEU A 33 4.78 13.06 -3.19
C LEU A 33 3.64 13.74 -3.96
N LEU A 34 2.73 12.95 -4.49
CA LEU A 34 1.53 13.50 -5.13
C LEU A 34 0.66 14.25 -4.12
N SER A 35 0.08 15.37 -4.52
CA SER A 35 -1.03 15.98 -3.77
C SER A 35 -2.27 15.07 -3.80
N SER A 36 -3.28 15.37 -3.01
CA SER A 36 -4.56 14.66 -3.03
C SER A 36 -5.24 14.73 -4.40
N ASP A 37 -5.19 15.88 -5.05
CA ASP A 37 -5.79 16.07 -6.37
C ASP A 37 -5.01 15.34 -7.46
N GLN A 38 -3.67 15.39 -7.42
CA GLN A 38 -2.82 14.62 -8.34
C GLN A 38 -3.05 13.10 -8.16
N PHE A 39 -3.18 12.64 -6.91
CA PHE A 39 -3.46 11.24 -6.64
C PHE A 39 -4.82 10.81 -7.18
N ARG A 40 -5.85 11.65 -7.02
CA ARG A 40 -7.18 11.42 -7.62
C ARG A 40 -7.12 11.39 -9.14
N GLN A 41 -6.36 12.31 -9.77
CA GLN A 41 -6.14 12.31 -11.21
C GLN A 41 -5.50 11.00 -11.71
N VAL A 42 -4.55 10.44 -10.96
CA VAL A 42 -3.96 9.13 -11.29
C VAL A 42 -5.02 8.02 -11.22
N MET A 43 -5.91 8.03 -10.22
CA MET A 43 -6.99 7.03 -10.12
C MET A 43 -7.96 7.14 -11.28
N GLU A 44 -8.41 8.35 -11.62
CA GLU A 44 -9.29 8.56 -12.80
C GLU A 44 -8.59 8.15 -14.09
N PHE A 45 -7.31 8.48 -14.26
CA PHE A 45 -6.55 8.07 -15.43
C PHE A 45 -6.47 6.53 -15.58
N ILE A 46 -6.26 5.80 -14.49
CA ILE A 46 -6.23 4.34 -14.52
C ILE A 46 -7.62 3.79 -14.88
N LYS A 47 -8.67 4.30 -14.24
CA LYS A 47 -10.06 3.93 -14.51
C LYS A 47 -10.41 4.12 -15.98
N ASP A 48 -10.15 5.32 -16.54
CA ASP A 48 -10.43 5.62 -17.95
C ASP A 48 -9.61 4.73 -18.90
N THR A 49 -8.34 4.46 -18.56
CA THR A 49 -7.49 3.58 -19.38
C THR A 49 -8.03 2.14 -19.39
N ARG A 50 -8.55 1.66 -18.24
CA ARG A 50 -9.21 0.35 -18.16
C ARG A 50 -10.49 0.29 -18.98
N GLN A 51 -11.31 1.35 -18.93
CA GLN A 51 -12.55 1.43 -19.70
C GLN A 51 -12.30 1.42 -21.23
N GLN A 52 -11.18 2.01 -21.68
CA GLN A 52 -10.77 1.96 -23.07
C GLN A 52 -10.38 0.56 -23.57
N GLY A 53 -10.02 -0.36 -22.69
CA GLY A 53 -9.77 -1.76 -22.99
C GLY A 53 -8.53 -2.07 -23.84
N LYS A 54 -7.71 -1.06 -24.18
CA LYS A 54 -6.53 -1.23 -25.07
C LYS A 54 -5.29 -1.75 -24.33
N ILE A 55 -5.21 -1.53 -23.04
CA ILE A 55 -4.17 -1.99 -22.13
C ILE A 55 -4.76 -2.18 -20.75
N LYS A 56 -4.40 -3.24 -20.05
CA LYS A 56 -4.87 -3.52 -18.69
C LYS A 56 -4.08 -2.69 -17.68
N ALA A 57 -4.49 -1.45 -17.45
CA ALA A 57 -3.88 -0.61 -16.42
C ALA A 57 -4.35 -1.05 -15.02
N SER A 58 -3.48 -0.94 -14.02
CA SER A 58 -3.84 -1.20 -12.63
C SER A 58 -3.00 -0.37 -11.66
N TYR A 59 -3.60 -0.02 -10.51
CA TYR A 59 -2.85 0.55 -9.41
C TYR A 59 -2.15 -0.55 -8.60
N GLY A 60 -0.96 -0.25 -8.06
CA GLY A 60 -0.16 -1.18 -7.26
C GLY A 60 -0.80 -1.59 -5.93
N CYS A 61 -0.09 -2.37 -5.15
CA CYS A 61 -0.56 -2.94 -3.88
C CYS A 61 -0.37 -2.01 -2.66
N GLU A 62 -0.43 -0.70 -2.85
CA GLU A 62 0.07 0.25 -1.84
C GLU A 62 -0.92 0.57 -0.71
N GLY A 63 -2.22 0.54 -0.94
CA GLY A 63 -3.19 0.89 0.08
C GLY A 63 -4.65 0.72 -0.33
N PHE A 64 -5.53 0.83 0.64
CA PHE A 64 -6.97 0.80 0.43
C PHE A 64 -7.47 2.12 -0.17
N LEU A 65 -8.22 2.03 -1.27
CA LEU A 65 -8.65 3.15 -2.09
C LEU A 65 -10.15 3.48 -1.97
N GLY A 66 -10.89 2.73 -1.14
CA GLY A 66 -12.34 2.93 -1.01
C GLY A 66 -13.07 2.62 -2.32
N ASP A 67 -13.85 3.60 -2.79
CA ASP A 67 -14.72 3.43 -3.97
C ASP A 67 -13.94 3.15 -5.28
N TYR A 68 -12.65 3.46 -5.32
CA TYR A 68 -11.80 3.16 -6.48
C TYR A 68 -11.35 1.70 -6.56
N GLU A 69 -11.52 0.87 -5.52
CA GLU A 69 -10.98 -0.50 -5.50
C GLU A 69 -11.30 -1.31 -6.76
N ALA A 70 -12.56 -1.43 -7.13
CA ALA A 70 -12.98 -2.18 -8.32
C ALA A 70 -12.67 -1.46 -9.65
N MET A 71 -12.41 -0.14 -9.60
CA MET A 71 -12.23 0.66 -10.79
C MET A 71 -10.79 0.63 -11.31
N VAL A 72 -9.81 0.51 -10.39
CA VAL A 72 -8.38 0.68 -10.71
C VAL A 72 -7.55 -0.58 -10.48
N ARG A 73 -8.15 -1.66 -10.00
CA ARG A 73 -7.51 -2.98 -9.84
C ARG A 73 -8.53 -4.11 -9.89
N ASP A 74 -8.09 -5.34 -10.11
CA ASP A 74 -8.98 -6.50 -10.26
C ASP A 74 -9.29 -7.19 -8.93
N ARG A 75 -8.50 -6.94 -7.90
CA ARG A 75 -8.65 -7.55 -6.58
C ARG A 75 -8.79 -6.45 -5.54
N PHE A 76 -9.63 -6.72 -4.56
CA PHE A 76 -9.74 -5.87 -3.39
C PHE A 76 -8.39 -5.76 -2.67
N PHE A 77 -8.09 -4.58 -2.13
CA PHE A 77 -6.83 -4.36 -1.42
C PHE A 77 -6.60 -5.39 -0.30
N SER A 78 -5.46 -6.02 -0.35
CA SER A 78 -4.93 -6.80 0.75
C SER A 78 -3.41 -6.70 0.72
N CYS A 79 -2.81 -6.31 1.84
CA CYS A 79 -1.38 -6.42 2.00
C CYS A 79 -1.04 -7.86 2.37
N ASN A 80 -0.54 -8.62 1.41
CA ASN A 80 -0.25 -10.05 1.56
C ASN A 80 1.12 -10.34 2.22
N ALA A 81 1.85 -9.30 2.63
CA ALA A 81 3.12 -9.44 3.32
C ALA A 81 2.95 -10.29 4.59
N GLY A 82 3.69 -11.37 4.70
CA GLY A 82 3.67 -12.32 5.81
C GLY A 82 2.43 -13.23 5.88
N ILE A 83 1.50 -13.10 4.91
CA ILE A 83 0.31 -13.95 4.80
C ILE A 83 0.49 -14.98 3.68
N THR A 84 0.76 -14.51 2.46
CA THR A 84 1.03 -15.35 1.28
C THR A 84 2.34 -15.00 0.59
N VAL A 85 3.05 -13.98 1.06
CA VAL A 85 4.32 -13.49 0.52
C VAL A 85 5.35 -13.44 1.63
N GLY A 86 6.47 -14.10 1.42
CA GLY A 86 7.71 -13.98 2.19
C GLY A 86 8.84 -13.61 1.25
N SER A 87 9.89 -13.01 1.77
CA SER A 87 11.07 -12.56 1.01
C SER A 87 12.35 -12.87 1.76
N VAL A 88 13.37 -13.25 1.02
CA VAL A 88 14.75 -13.26 1.48
C VAL A 88 15.46 -12.13 0.76
N LEU A 89 16.13 -11.26 1.50
CA LEU A 89 16.86 -10.12 0.97
C LEU A 89 18.29 -10.50 0.63
N CYS A 90 19.02 -9.60 -0.03
CA CYS A 90 20.40 -9.90 -0.50
C CYS A 90 21.40 -10.14 0.64
N ASP A 91 21.13 -9.65 1.83
CA ASP A 91 21.91 -9.87 3.06
C ASP A 91 21.48 -11.13 3.84
N GLY A 92 20.55 -11.92 3.27
CA GLY A 92 19.96 -13.08 3.92
C GLY A 92 18.80 -12.79 4.87
N SER A 93 18.45 -11.53 5.11
CA SER A 93 17.34 -11.17 5.99
C SER A 93 16.02 -11.76 5.51
N ILE A 94 15.27 -12.37 6.43
CA ILE A 94 13.93 -12.92 6.19
C ILE A 94 12.90 -11.84 6.50
N SER A 95 12.21 -11.39 5.46
CA SER A 95 11.17 -10.35 5.52
C SER A 95 9.88 -10.84 4.89
N ALA A 96 8.80 -10.12 5.13
CA ALA A 96 7.51 -10.39 4.50
C ALA A 96 7.35 -9.73 3.11
N CYS A 97 8.18 -8.73 2.79
CA CYS A 97 8.18 -8.03 1.51
C CYS A 97 9.46 -7.18 1.39
N PRO A 98 10.07 -7.04 0.20
CA PRO A 98 11.27 -6.23 0.02
C PRO A 98 11.11 -4.74 0.39
N SER A 99 9.88 -4.23 0.40
CA SER A 99 9.57 -2.84 0.75
C SER A 99 9.35 -2.61 2.25
N ILE A 100 9.51 -3.64 3.09
CA ILE A 100 9.32 -3.54 4.54
C ILE A 100 10.66 -3.18 5.19
N ARG A 101 10.59 -2.30 6.17
CA ARG A 101 11.73 -1.81 6.96
C ARG A 101 12.44 -2.93 7.72
N PRO A 102 13.75 -2.77 7.98
CA PRO A 102 14.57 -3.77 8.71
C PRO A 102 14.01 -4.14 10.09
N ASP A 103 13.40 -3.20 10.80
CA ASP A 103 12.81 -3.41 12.15
C ASP A 103 11.72 -4.51 12.16
N PHE A 104 11.18 -4.83 11.00
CA PHE A 104 10.17 -5.88 10.84
C PHE A 104 10.74 -7.21 10.33
N HIS A 105 12.04 -7.30 10.04
CA HIS A 105 12.65 -8.56 9.65
C HIS A 105 12.59 -9.57 10.80
N GLN A 106 12.40 -10.84 10.49
CA GLN A 106 12.09 -11.87 11.48
C GLN A 106 13.20 -12.90 11.66
N GLY A 107 14.27 -12.81 10.90
CA GLY A 107 15.40 -13.71 10.96
C GLY A 107 16.35 -13.53 9.78
N ASN A 108 17.31 -14.46 9.65
CA ASN A 108 18.28 -14.48 8.56
C ASN A 108 18.56 -15.93 8.15
N ILE A 109 18.52 -16.22 6.84
CA ILE A 109 18.68 -17.59 6.32
C ILE A 109 20.05 -18.22 6.62
N TYR A 110 21.05 -17.43 6.99
CA TYR A 110 22.35 -17.95 7.43
C TYR A 110 22.37 -18.45 8.86
N GLN A 111 21.30 -18.17 9.63
CA GLN A 111 21.17 -18.50 11.07
C GLN A 111 19.87 -19.25 11.38
N ASP A 112 18.83 -19.05 10.59
CA ASP A 112 17.48 -19.52 10.84
C ASP A 112 16.98 -20.39 9.67
N ASP A 113 16.15 -21.38 9.97
CA ASP A 113 15.36 -22.08 8.94
C ASP A 113 14.21 -21.18 8.48
N PHE A 114 14.08 -20.98 7.18
CA PHE A 114 13.05 -20.10 6.62
C PHE A 114 11.64 -20.56 6.98
N MET A 115 11.38 -21.87 6.97
CA MET A 115 10.03 -22.38 7.27
C MET A 115 9.69 -22.29 8.74
N ASP A 116 10.66 -22.40 9.63
CA ASP A 116 10.47 -22.13 11.06
C ASP A 116 10.11 -20.65 11.27
N VAL A 117 10.88 -19.73 10.70
CA VAL A 117 10.63 -18.30 10.79
C VAL A 117 9.25 -17.95 10.20
N TRP A 118 8.93 -18.48 9.01
CA TRP A 118 7.64 -18.27 8.37
C TRP A 118 6.47 -18.77 9.24
N THR A 119 6.62 -19.91 9.83
CA THR A 119 5.54 -20.53 10.62
C THR A 119 5.35 -19.83 11.97
N ASN A 120 6.45 -19.53 12.67
CA ASN A 120 6.42 -19.21 14.10
C ASN A 120 6.69 -17.74 14.42
N ARG A 121 7.27 -16.93 13.48
CA ARG A 121 7.68 -15.56 13.78
C ARG A 121 6.93 -14.49 12.98
N PHE A 122 6.02 -14.88 12.10
CA PHE A 122 5.30 -13.95 11.20
C PHE A 122 3.96 -13.42 11.76
N ASP A 123 3.69 -13.64 13.04
CA ASP A 123 2.45 -13.18 13.68
C ASP A 123 2.23 -11.68 13.58
N ARG A 124 3.28 -10.87 13.68
CA ARG A 124 3.20 -9.41 13.52
C ARG A 124 2.61 -8.98 12.19
N TYR A 125 2.79 -9.77 11.14
CA TYR A 125 2.24 -9.52 9.82
C TYR A 125 0.80 -10.04 9.66
N ARG A 126 0.47 -11.12 10.35
CA ARG A 126 -0.82 -11.83 10.25
C ARG A 126 -1.86 -11.23 11.17
N GLN A 127 -1.48 -10.93 12.41
CA GLN A 127 -2.33 -10.31 13.43
C GLN A 127 -2.12 -8.79 13.39
N ARG A 128 -3.01 -8.07 12.73
CA ARG A 128 -2.84 -6.64 12.44
C ARG A 128 -3.62 -5.70 13.36
N GLU A 129 -4.19 -6.20 14.46
CA GLU A 129 -4.90 -5.35 15.43
C GLU A 129 -3.98 -4.31 16.08
N TRP A 130 -2.67 -4.59 16.23
CA TRP A 130 -1.70 -3.62 16.69
C TRP A 130 -1.62 -2.36 15.79
N MET A 131 -2.03 -2.47 14.51
CA MET A 131 -2.09 -1.33 13.58
C MET A 131 -3.31 -0.44 13.81
N ARG A 132 -4.23 -0.82 14.72
CA ARG A 132 -5.45 -0.09 15.05
C ARG A 132 -5.16 1.03 16.07
N THR A 133 -4.21 1.89 15.75
CA THR A 133 -3.71 2.98 16.60
C THR A 133 -3.74 4.30 15.85
N GLY A 134 -3.63 5.41 16.55
CA GLY A 134 -3.63 6.75 15.97
C GLY A 134 -4.81 6.95 15.01
N PRO A 135 -4.58 7.38 13.76
CA PRO A 135 -5.66 7.64 12.79
C PRO A 135 -6.47 6.39 12.42
N CYS A 136 -6.00 5.20 12.79
CA CYS A 136 -6.69 3.93 12.53
C CYS A 136 -7.55 3.44 13.69
N ALA A 137 -7.40 3.98 14.91
CA ALA A 137 -8.07 3.49 16.12
C ALA A 137 -9.59 3.40 15.96
N ASN A 138 -10.22 4.49 15.50
CA ASN A 138 -11.67 4.59 15.30
C ASN A 138 -12.05 4.66 13.80
N CYS A 139 -11.18 4.12 12.93
CA CYS A 139 -11.41 4.22 11.49
C CYS A 139 -12.48 3.22 11.03
N LYS A 140 -13.60 3.72 10.50
CA LYS A 140 -14.72 2.91 10.02
C LYS A 140 -14.38 1.93 8.89
N VAL A 141 -13.31 2.22 8.14
CA VAL A 141 -12.85 1.34 7.05
C VAL A 141 -11.72 0.40 7.47
N PHE A 142 -11.31 0.39 8.75
CA PHE A 142 -10.24 -0.48 9.24
C PHE A 142 -10.52 -1.95 8.96
N ARG A 143 -11.77 -2.40 9.07
CA ARG A 143 -12.19 -3.78 8.76
C ARG A 143 -11.85 -4.22 7.34
N TYR A 144 -11.79 -3.30 6.40
CA TYR A 144 -11.43 -3.56 5.00
C TYR A 144 -9.92 -3.38 4.74
N CYS A 145 -9.35 -2.30 5.28
CA CYS A 145 -7.99 -1.87 5.01
C CYS A 145 -6.96 -2.55 5.94
N ARG A 146 -7.36 -2.99 7.14
CA ARG A 146 -6.51 -3.66 8.14
C ARG A 146 -5.20 -2.92 8.42
N GLY A 147 -5.27 -1.59 8.51
CA GLY A 147 -4.13 -0.74 8.85
C GLY A 147 -3.23 -0.34 7.67
N ASN A 148 -3.64 -0.61 6.42
CA ASN A 148 -2.92 -0.26 5.21
C ASN A 148 -1.73 -1.21 4.89
N GLY A 149 -0.87 -0.85 3.93
CA GLY A 149 0.34 -1.60 3.63
C GLY A 149 1.36 -1.53 4.78
N MET A 150 2.02 -2.64 5.08
CA MET A 150 3.04 -2.70 6.15
C MET A 150 4.18 -1.71 5.93
N HIS A 151 4.60 -1.49 4.67
CA HIS A 151 5.66 -0.55 4.30
C HIS A 151 5.29 0.93 4.53
N LEU A 152 4.03 1.24 4.83
CA LEU A 152 3.54 2.58 5.17
C LEU A 152 3.53 2.84 6.68
N ARG A 153 4.21 2.03 7.46
CA ARG A 153 4.40 2.22 8.89
C ARG A 153 5.87 2.54 9.20
N ASN A 154 6.10 3.48 10.13
CA ASN A 154 7.44 3.73 10.68
C ASN A 154 7.79 2.69 11.76
N GLU A 155 8.95 2.84 12.39
CA GLU A 155 9.46 1.99 13.48
C GLU A 155 8.53 1.94 14.70
N ASP A 156 7.89 3.07 15.02
CA ASP A 156 6.90 3.17 16.12
C ASP A 156 5.53 2.59 15.74
N GLY A 157 5.37 2.08 14.53
CA GLY A 157 4.11 1.59 14.03
C GLY A 157 3.13 2.67 13.59
N GLN A 158 3.54 3.94 13.53
CA GLN A 158 2.70 5.05 13.08
C GLN A 158 2.48 4.99 11.57
N LEU A 159 1.28 5.35 11.14
CA LEU A 159 0.92 5.38 9.73
C LEU A 159 1.49 6.62 9.04
N LEU A 160 2.33 6.42 8.04
CA LEU A 160 2.98 7.50 7.28
C LEU A 160 2.08 8.08 6.17
N MET A 161 1.21 7.27 5.59
CA MET A 161 0.29 7.69 4.54
C MET A 161 -0.98 6.85 4.54
N CYS A 162 -2.12 7.49 4.35
CA CYS A 162 -3.42 6.84 4.20
C CYS A 162 -4.04 7.19 2.84
N HIS A 163 -4.06 6.26 1.91
CA HIS A 163 -4.61 6.46 0.56
C HIS A 163 -6.09 6.82 0.61
N TRP A 164 -6.88 6.14 1.45
CA TRP A 164 -8.31 6.42 1.60
C TRP A 164 -8.60 7.84 2.07
N ARG A 165 -7.82 8.36 3.05
CA ARG A 165 -7.94 9.75 3.51
C ARG A 165 -7.46 10.73 2.46
N LYS A 166 -6.37 10.40 1.76
CA LYS A 166 -5.81 11.23 0.70
C LYS A 166 -6.81 11.45 -0.44
N LEU A 167 -7.54 10.42 -0.86
CA LEU A 167 -8.60 10.54 -1.86
C LEU A 167 -9.78 11.42 -1.38
N ARG A 168 -9.96 11.59 -0.09
CA ARG A 168 -10.99 12.44 0.52
C ARG A 168 -10.49 13.83 0.95
N ASN A 169 -9.26 14.14 0.60
CA ASN A 169 -8.60 15.38 0.98
C ASN A 169 -8.57 15.58 2.51
N GLN A 170 -8.44 14.49 3.27
CA GLN A 170 -8.40 14.47 4.72
C GLN A 170 -6.96 14.31 5.21
N PRO A 171 -6.48 15.12 6.16
CA PRO A 171 -5.18 14.94 6.77
C PRO A 171 -5.12 13.60 7.53
N ILE A 172 -3.92 13.08 7.68
CA ILE A 172 -3.70 11.79 8.32
C ILE A 172 -4.11 11.82 9.81
N ASP A 173 -3.88 12.96 10.46
CA ASP A 173 -4.14 13.17 11.89
C ASP A 173 -5.56 13.65 12.22
N ALA A 174 -6.42 13.86 11.23
CA ALA A 174 -7.79 14.25 11.46
C ALA A 174 -8.55 13.17 12.24
N VAL A 175 -9.06 13.53 13.40
CA VAL A 175 -10.07 12.72 14.10
C VAL A 175 -11.31 12.64 13.21
N VAL A 176 -11.76 11.44 12.87
CA VAL A 176 -13.02 11.26 12.14
C VAL A 176 -14.16 11.48 13.14
N THR A 177 -14.63 12.72 13.26
CA THR A 177 -15.91 12.99 13.90
C THR A 177 -17.00 12.55 12.95
N GLU A 178 -17.91 11.71 13.41
CA GLU A 178 -19.11 11.38 12.65
C GLU A 178 -19.92 12.68 12.45
N PRO A 179 -20.52 12.90 11.26
CA PRO A 179 -21.57 13.88 11.17
C PRO A 179 -22.69 13.36 12.10
N THR A 180 -23.00 14.14 13.13
CA THR A 180 -24.18 13.93 13.95
C THR A 180 -25.38 13.96 13.02
N GLY A 181 -26.00 12.77 12.81
CA GLY A 181 -27.20 12.65 12.01
C GLY A 181 -28.32 13.46 12.64
N THR A 182 -28.88 14.37 11.88
CA THR A 182 -30.22 14.91 12.06
C THR A 182 -31.18 14.10 11.23
#